data_5e657ff8a3d580ea51add0b4142bfcff
#
_entry.id   5e657ff8a3d580ea51add0b4142bfcff
#
_cell.length_a   1.000
_cell.length_b   1.000
_cell.length_c   1.000
_cell.angle_alpha   90.00
_cell.angle_beta   90.00
_cell.angle_gamma   90.00
#
_symmetry.space_group_name_H-M   'P 1'
#
loop_
_entity.id
_entity.type
_entity.pdbx_description
1 polymer ?
#
loop_
_entity_poly.entity_id
_entity_poly.type
_entity_poly.pdbx_seq_one_letter_code
_entity_poly.pdbx_strand_id
1 'polypeptide(L)'
;QRQMCIRDSNPANLIGINACEKLMPGVPMVAVFDTAFHQTMPAKAYMYGLPYEYYEKYKLRRYGFHGTSHSYVSKRAAEILNRPYEELKTIVCHLGNGASLSAVKYGKCIDTSMGLTPLEGLIMGTRCGDIDPSIIEFIANKENMDIAQIMNVLNKESGVYGLSKRLSSDFRDLWKAEEEGNRYAAIALETFCYNVSKYIGSYVAAMDGVDDIVFTAGVGENDYRVREGIYNNIEYLGIKLDKEANMKRGEEVMISTPDSRVKLLVIPTNEELALSLIHISEP
;
A
#
# COMPACT_ATOMS: atom_id res chain seq x y z
N GLN A 1 -23.24 1.85 -7.57
CA GLN A 1 -22.35 1.16 -6.57
C GLN A 1 -22.31 -0.36 -6.80
N ARG A 2 -23.46 -1.04 -7.00
CA ARG A 2 -23.46 -2.51 -7.16
C ARG A 2 -22.71 -3.02 -8.40
N GLN A 3 -22.67 -2.27 -9.49
CA GLN A 3 -22.02 -2.72 -10.74
C GLN A 3 -20.54 -2.37 -10.84
N MET A 4 -20.06 -1.29 -10.21
CA MET A 4 -18.64 -0.92 -10.22
C MET A 4 -17.80 -1.63 -9.16
N CYS A 5 -18.41 -2.18 -8.10
CA CYS A 5 -17.74 -3.00 -7.09
C CYS A 5 -17.71 -4.49 -7.44
N ILE A 6 -18.22 -4.91 -8.62
CA ILE A 6 -18.08 -6.28 -9.11
C ILE A 6 -16.67 -6.42 -9.69
N ARG A 7 -15.69 -6.53 -8.78
CA ARG A 7 -14.35 -7.00 -9.09
C ARG A 7 -14.37 -8.52 -9.15
N ASP A 8 -13.39 -9.06 -9.85
CA ASP A 8 -13.18 -10.52 -9.96
C ASP A 8 -13.10 -11.21 -8.60
N SER A 9 -12.74 -10.49 -7.52
CA SER A 9 -12.70 -10.99 -6.14
C SER A 9 -14.06 -11.10 -5.45
N ASN A 10 -15.05 -10.27 -5.80
CA ASN A 10 -16.36 -10.30 -5.14
C ASN A 10 -17.13 -11.63 -5.34
N PRO A 11 -17.14 -12.24 -6.53
CA PRO A 11 -17.71 -13.58 -6.71
C PRO A 11 -17.04 -14.63 -5.82
N ALA A 12 -15.70 -14.60 -5.70
CA ALA A 12 -14.96 -15.53 -4.85
C ALA A 12 -15.29 -15.32 -3.36
N ASN A 13 -15.38 -14.07 -2.90
CA ASN A 13 -15.79 -13.75 -1.53
C ASN A 13 -17.21 -14.22 -1.23
N LEU A 14 -18.15 -14.04 -2.16
CA LEU A 14 -19.52 -14.53 -2.02
C LEU A 14 -19.59 -16.07 -1.96
N ILE A 15 -18.76 -16.76 -2.73
CA ILE A 15 -18.66 -18.23 -2.66
C ILE A 15 -18.16 -18.63 -1.27
N GLY A 16 -17.15 -17.95 -0.73
CA GLY A 16 -16.63 -18.18 0.61
C GLY A 16 -17.69 -17.97 1.69
N ILE A 17 -18.41 -16.84 1.64
CA ILE A 17 -19.50 -16.52 2.57
C ILE A 17 -20.59 -17.59 2.52
N ASN A 18 -21.06 -17.95 1.33
CA ASN A 18 -22.09 -18.97 1.16
C ASN A 18 -21.64 -20.36 1.63
N ALA A 19 -20.35 -20.69 1.48
CA ALA A 19 -19.78 -21.94 1.98
C ALA A 19 -19.76 -21.94 3.52
N CYS A 20 -19.31 -20.86 4.14
CA CYS A 20 -19.31 -20.71 5.60
C CYS A 20 -20.73 -20.79 6.18
N GLU A 21 -21.70 -20.13 5.57
CA GLU A 21 -23.10 -20.17 5.99
C GLU A 21 -23.68 -21.59 5.97
N LYS A 22 -23.32 -22.37 4.94
CA LYS A 22 -23.74 -23.77 4.82
C LYS A 22 -23.05 -24.71 5.79
N LEU A 23 -21.76 -24.50 6.04
CA LEU A 23 -20.94 -25.39 6.88
C LEU A 23 -21.08 -25.07 8.37
N MET A 24 -21.42 -23.83 8.71
CA MET A 24 -21.51 -23.33 10.08
C MET A 24 -22.85 -22.60 10.29
N PRO A 25 -24.00 -23.29 10.16
CA PRO A 25 -25.31 -22.65 10.32
C PRO A 25 -25.49 -22.09 11.73
N GLY A 26 -25.95 -20.85 11.82
CA GLY A 26 -26.22 -20.18 13.09
C GLY A 26 -24.99 -19.55 13.76
N VAL A 27 -23.80 -19.66 13.17
CA VAL A 27 -22.62 -18.91 13.63
C VAL A 27 -22.69 -17.50 13.08
N PRO A 28 -22.61 -16.44 13.91
CA PRO A 28 -22.58 -15.07 13.44
C PRO A 28 -21.40 -14.82 12.50
N MET A 29 -21.67 -14.19 11.36
CA MET A 29 -20.64 -13.82 10.40
C MET A 29 -20.47 -12.31 10.39
N VAL A 30 -19.23 -11.85 10.46
CA VAL A 30 -18.86 -10.43 10.40
C VAL A 30 -18.07 -10.17 9.12
N ALA A 31 -18.53 -9.19 8.32
CA ALA A 31 -17.81 -8.75 7.14
C ALA A 31 -16.88 -7.57 7.52
N VAL A 32 -15.59 -7.74 7.31
CA VAL A 32 -14.60 -6.68 7.46
C VAL A 32 -14.25 -6.12 6.09
N PHE A 33 -14.42 -4.81 5.92
CA PHE A 33 -14.15 -4.14 4.66
C PHE A 33 -12.76 -3.52 4.67
N ASP A 34 -11.95 -3.90 3.72
CA ASP A 34 -10.57 -3.42 3.56
C ASP A 34 -10.47 -1.90 3.32
N THR A 35 -11.58 -1.27 2.98
CA THR A 35 -11.72 0.18 2.82
C THR A 35 -12.17 0.92 4.08
N ALA A 36 -12.55 0.20 5.16
CA ALA A 36 -13.18 0.81 6.33
C ALA A 36 -12.25 1.78 7.07
N PHE A 37 -10.98 1.42 7.24
CA PHE A 37 -9.99 2.26 7.91
C PHE A 37 -9.82 3.63 7.25
N HIS A 38 -10.01 3.70 5.94
CA HIS A 38 -9.82 4.92 5.14
C HIS A 38 -11.05 5.84 5.12
N GLN A 39 -12.16 5.48 5.78
CA GLN A 39 -13.37 6.30 5.80
C GLN A 39 -13.22 7.61 6.59
N THR A 40 -12.16 7.74 7.39
CA THR A 40 -11.84 8.97 8.13
C THR A 40 -11.15 10.05 7.28
N MET A 41 -10.81 9.75 6.02
CA MET A 41 -10.21 10.73 5.11
C MET A 41 -11.12 11.95 4.91
N PRO A 42 -10.57 13.19 4.99
CA PRO A 42 -11.32 14.40 4.68
C PRO A 42 -11.59 14.53 3.16
N ALA A 43 -12.60 15.30 2.80
CA ALA A 43 -13.02 15.48 1.40
C ALA A 43 -11.86 15.89 0.47
N LYS A 44 -10.99 16.78 0.93
CA LYS A 44 -9.82 17.25 0.16
C LYS A 44 -8.82 16.14 -0.19
N ALA A 45 -8.83 15.00 0.52
CA ALA A 45 -7.95 13.86 0.27
C ALA A 45 -8.61 12.80 -0.60
N TYR A 46 -9.94 12.62 -0.50
CA TYR A 46 -10.61 11.60 -1.28
C TYR A 46 -11.22 12.08 -2.60
N MET A 47 -11.37 13.38 -2.83
CA MET A 47 -11.94 13.91 -4.06
C MET A 47 -10.92 13.92 -5.19
N TYR A 48 -11.37 13.47 -6.36
CA TYR A 48 -10.62 13.66 -7.61
C TYR A 48 -10.95 15.03 -8.24
N GLY A 49 -10.00 15.58 -8.99
CA GLY A 49 -10.18 16.81 -9.76
C GLY A 49 -11.03 16.60 -11.02
N LEU A 50 -12.18 15.97 -10.87
CA LEU A 50 -13.16 15.66 -11.91
C LEU A 50 -14.46 16.43 -11.65
N PRO A 51 -15.38 16.58 -12.67
CA PRO A 51 -16.69 17.17 -12.45
C PRO A 51 -17.39 16.62 -11.21
N TYR A 52 -17.84 17.51 -10.31
CA TYR A 52 -18.36 17.14 -8.99
C TYR A 52 -19.59 16.21 -9.06
N GLU A 53 -20.38 16.32 -10.13
CA GLU A 53 -21.52 15.45 -10.39
C GLU A 53 -21.17 13.96 -10.47
N TYR A 54 -19.95 13.60 -10.81
CA TYR A 54 -19.52 12.19 -10.79
C TYR A 54 -19.39 11.65 -9.36
N TYR A 55 -18.98 12.50 -8.43
CA TYR A 55 -19.03 12.14 -7.02
C TYR A 55 -20.48 12.01 -6.52
N GLU A 56 -21.34 12.97 -6.85
CA GLU A 56 -22.75 12.94 -6.41
C GLU A 56 -23.50 11.72 -6.95
N LYS A 57 -23.36 11.45 -8.22
CA LYS A 57 -24.11 10.42 -8.93
C LYS A 57 -23.54 9.01 -8.71
N TYR A 58 -22.22 8.88 -8.79
CA TYR A 58 -21.54 7.58 -8.81
C TYR A 58 -20.73 7.28 -7.55
N LYS A 59 -20.63 8.25 -6.64
CA LYS A 59 -19.73 8.20 -5.47
C LYS A 59 -18.29 7.94 -5.88
N LEU A 60 -17.87 8.55 -7.00
CA LEU A 60 -16.53 8.44 -7.53
C LEU A 60 -15.57 9.23 -6.64
N ARG A 61 -14.79 8.51 -5.85
CA ARG A 61 -13.82 9.05 -4.89
C ARG A 61 -12.71 8.03 -4.61
N ARG A 62 -11.66 8.46 -3.93
CA ARG A 62 -10.66 7.56 -3.33
C ARG A 62 -11.28 6.80 -2.16
N TYR A 63 -11.13 5.47 -2.15
CA TYR A 63 -11.56 4.59 -1.06
C TYR A 63 -10.39 4.02 -0.28
N GLY A 64 -9.30 3.69 -0.97
CA GLY A 64 -8.14 3.00 -0.38
C GLY A 64 -8.38 1.50 -0.16
N PHE A 65 -7.29 0.79 0.11
CA PHE A 65 -7.29 -0.67 0.33
C PHE A 65 -6.20 -1.03 1.33
N HIS A 66 -6.07 -2.31 1.70
CA HIS A 66 -5.21 -2.81 2.77
C HIS A 66 -5.53 -2.19 4.15
N GLY A 67 -6.76 -1.75 4.36
CA GLY A 67 -7.16 -0.99 5.55
C GLY A 67 -6.96 -1.76 6.84
N THR A 68 -7.23 -3.07 6.86
CA THR A 68 -6.99 -3.94 8.01
C THR A 68 -5.52 -3.94 8.40
N SER A 69 -4.62 -4.12 7.43
CA SER A 69 -3.18 -4.08 7.64
C SER A 69 -2.72 -2.70 8.14
N HIS A 70 -3.13 -1.61 7.46
CA HIS A 70 -2.77 -0.25 7.86
C HIS A 70 -3.23 0.09 9.28
N SER A 71 -4.44 -0.32 9.66
CA SER A 71 -4.97 -0.12 11.02
C SER A 71 -4.17 -0.89 12.06
N TYR A 72 -3.95 -2.18 11.83
CA TYR A 72 -3.20 -3.03 12.74
C TYR A 72 -1.78 -2.52 12.96
N VAL A 73 -1.05 -2.30 11.88
CA VAL A 73 0.37 -1.94 11.91
C VAL A 73 0.59 -0.56 12.53
N SER A 74 -0.28 0.43 12.25
CA SER A 74 -0.15 1.77 12.87
C SER A 74 -0.43 1.76 14.37
N LYS A 75 -1.38 0.96 14.84
CA LYS A 75 -1.62 0.77 16.28
C LYS A 75 -0.43 0.07 16.94
N ARG A 76 0.08 -0.97 16.30
CA ARG A 76 1.24 -1.72 16.81
C ARG A 76 2.50 -0.86 16.89
N ALA A 77 2.70 0.06 15.95
CA ALA A 77 3.80 1.03 16.01
C ALA A 77 3.72 1.91 17.27
N ALA A 78 2.53 2.41 17.61
CA ALA A 78 2.31 3.20 18.83
C ALA A 78 2.67 2.42 20.10
N GLU A 79 2.30 1.14 20.18
CA GLU A 79 2.65 0.25 21.28
C GLU A 79 4.17 0.07 21.40
N ILE A 80 4.87 -0.24 20.29
CA ILE A 80 6.33 -0.42 20.26
C ILE A 80 7.05 0.87 20.66
N LEU A 81 6.55 2.02 20.21
CA LEU A 81 7.10 3.34 20.54
C LEU A 81 6.74 3.79 21.97
N ASN A 82 5.84 3.08 22.64
CA ASN A 82 5.29 3.44 23.95
C ASN A 82 4.76 4.88 23.99
N ARG A 83 3.99 5.25 22.94
CA ARG A 83 3.35 6.57 22.78
C ARG A 83 1.86 6.41 22.48
N PRO A 84 1.01 7.34 22.95
CA PRO A 84 -0.41 7.33 22.61
C PRO A 84 -0.63 7.38 21.09
N TYR A 85 -1.49 6.51 20.58
CA TYR A 85 -1.79 6.41 19.15
C TYR A 85 -2.34 7.73 18.58
N GLU A 86 -3.09 8.45 19.39
CA GLU A 86 -3.72 9.74 19.07
C GLU A 86 -2.73 10.92 19.05
N GLU A 87 -1.46 10.69 19.37
CA GLU A 87 -0.42 11.72 19.34
C GLU A 87 0.58 11.51 18.20
N LEU A 88 0.48 10.39 17.46
CA LEU A 88 1.44 10.02 16.43
C LEU A 88 1.00 10.46 15.02
N LYS A 89 2.01 10.72 14.21
CA LYS A 89 1.93 10.90 12.77
C LYS A 89 2.72 9.75 12.11
N THR A 90 2.01 8.70 11.74
CA THR A 90 2.58 7.45 11.23
C THR A 90 2.34 7.33 9.72
N ILE A 91 3.38 6.97 8.97
CA ILE A 91 3.23 6.52 7.59
C ILE A 91 3.41 5.01 7.56
N VAL A 92 2.40 4.29 7.09
CA VAL A 92 2.48 2.84 6.88
C VAL A 92 2.76 2.54 5.42
N CYS A 93 3.85 1.84 5.16
CA CYS A 93 4.27 1.36 3.85
C CYS A 93 3.97 -0.14 3.75
N HIS A 94 2.78 -0.50 3.29
CA HIS A 94 2.39 -1.88 2.98
C HIS A 94 2.93 -2.22 1.60
N LEU A 95 4.08 -2.90 1.55
CA LEU A 95 4.80 -3.22 0.32
C LEU A 95 4.77 -4.73 0.07
N GLY A 96 3.82 -5.16 -0.74
CA GLY A 96 3.67 -6.53 -1.23
C GLY A 96 3.62 -6.56 -2.76
N ASN A 97 3.07 -7.62 -3.35
CA ASN A 97 2.78 -7.63 -4.79
C ASN A 97 1.75 -6.56 -5.16
N GLY A 98 0.72 -6.33 -4.31
CA GLY A 98 0.01 -5.06 -4.23
C GLY A 98 0.68 -4.18 -3.18
N ALA A 99 0.84 -2.88 -3.44
CA ALA A 99 1.49 -1.96 -2.54
C ALA A 99 0.66 -0.70 -2.32
N SER A 100 0.61 -0.22 -1.07
CA SER A 100 -0.03 1.04 -0.74
C SER A 100 0.63 1.70 0.47
N LEU A 101 0.53 3.02 0.53
CA LEU A 101 0.86 3.80 1.70
C LEU A 101 -0.40 4.39 2.33
N SER A 102 -0.37 4.62 3.64
CA SER A 102 -1.36 5.44 4.33
C SER A 102 -0.70 6.45 5.26
N ALA A 103 -1.29 7.64 5.32
CA ALA A 103 -0.97 8.69 6.26
C ALA A 103 -1.94 8.62 7.44
N VAL A 104 -1.44 8.22 8.61
CA VAL A 104 -2.23 8.10 9.84
C VAL A 104 -1.83 9.22 10.78
N LYS A 105 -2.73 10.16 10.99
CA LYS A 105 -2.51 11.31 11.85
C LYS A 105 -3.46 11.25 13.05
N TYR A 106 -2.88 11.14 14.23
CA TYR A 106 -3.64 11.17 15.50
C TYR A 106 -4.72 10.09 15.55
N GLY A 107 -4.34 8.86 15.17
CA GLY A 107 -5.22 7.71 15.18
C GLY A 107 -6.19 7.59 14.00
N LYS A 108 -6.17 8.53 13.03
CA LYS A 108 -7.07 8.55 11.89
C LYS A 108 -6.30 8.51 10.57
N CYS A 109 -6.74 7.67 9.65
CA CYS A 109 -6.26 7.71 8.27
C CYS A 109 -6.74 9.02 7.61
N ILE A 110 -5.81 9.86 7.17
CA ILE A 110 -6.13 11.14 6.51
C ILE A 110 -5.85 11.11 5.01
N ASP A 111 -5.06 10.15 4.54
CA ASP A 111 -4.79 9.92 3.11
C ASP A 111 -4.28 8.49 2.88
N THR A 112 -4.42 7.99 1.65
CA THR A 112 -3.90 6.69 1.22
C THR A 112 -3.63 6.69 -0.28
N SER A 113 -2.69 5.86 -0.74
CA SER A 113 -2.22 5.89 -2.12
C SER A 113 -3.13 5.16 -3.12
N MET A 114 -3.80 4.08 -2.72
CA MET A 114 -4.78 3.42 -3.58
C MET A 114 -6.06 4.24 -3.68
N GLY A 115 -6.69 4.26 -4.85
CA GLY A 115 -7.79 5.16 -5.18
C GLY A 115 -9.18 4.53 -5.15
N LEU A 116 -9.95 4.80 -6.20
CA LEU A 116 -11.22 4.13 -6.48
C LEU A 116 -11.02 2.62 -6.64
N THR A 117 -9.86 2.25 -7.15
CA THR A 117 -9.42 0.87 -7.33
C THR A 117 -8.00 0.70 -6.80
N PRO A 118 -7.49 -0.54 -6.54
CA PRO A 118 -6.10 -0.75 -6.15
C PRO A 118 -5.09 -0.58 -7.31
N LEU A 119 -5.46 0.06 -8.41
CA LEU A 119 -4.55 0.35 -9.52
C LEU A 119 -3.77 1.65 -9.30
N GLU A 120 -4.45 2.69 -8.78
CA GLU A 120 -3.85 4.00 -8.48
C GLU A 120 -2.82 3.88 -7.35
N GLY A 121 -1.84 4.79 -7.37
CA GLY A 121 -0.86 4.95 -6.31
C GLY A 121 0.52 4.47 -6.70
N LEU A 122 1.10 3.64 -5.86
CA LEU A 122 2.45 3.12 -6.06
C LEU A 122 2.57 2.25 -7.32
N ILE A 123 3.76 2.25 -7.90
CA ILE A 123 4.20 1.17 -8.78
C ILE A 123 4.20 -0.12 -7.94
N MET A 124 3.66 -1.21 -8.50
CA MET A 124 3.49 -2.48 -7.78
C MET A 124 4.18 -3.63 -8.53
N GLY A 125 3.96 -4.85 -8.13
CA GLY A 125 4.49 -6.03 -8.83
C GLY A 125 4.15 -6.04 -10.32
N THR A 126 2.84 -5.92 -10.64
CA THR A 126 2.33 -5.95 -12.03
C THR A 126 1.43 -4.77 -12.39
N ARG A 127 1.08 -3.90 -11.44
CA ARG A 127 0.22 -2.73 -11.65
C ARG A 127 1.06 -1.47 -11.85
N CYS A 128 0.62 -0.62 -12.78
CA CYS A 128 1.38 0.59 -13.15
C CYS A 128 1.47 1.65 -12.05
N GLY A 129 0.49 1.72 -11.13
CA GLY A 129 0.35 2.88 -10.25
C GLY A 129 -0.13 4.12 -11.02
N ASP A 130 0.29 5.30 -10.55
CA ASP A 130 -0.07 6.56 -11.18
C ASP A 130 0.58 6.73 -12.55
N ILE A 131 -0.23 7.12 -13.52
CA ILE A 131 0.19 7.48 -14.87
C ILE A 131 -0.54 8.73 -15.35
N ASP A 132 -0.02 9.38 -16.37
CA ASP A 132 -0.77 10.40 -17.11
C ASP A 132 -1.96 9.69 -17.83
N PRO A 133 -3.21 10.13 -17.60
CA PRO A 133 -4.38 9.55 -18.25
C PRO A 133 -4.32 9.52 -19.79
N SER A 134 -3.61 10.47 -20.41
CA SER A 134 -3.44 10.54 -21.87
C SER A 134 -2.63 9.35 -22.43
N ILE A 135 -1.86 8.66 -21.59
CA ILE A 135 -1.14 7.43 -21.98
C ILE A 135 -2.13 6.35 -22.42
N ILE A 136 -3.33 6.31 -21.83
CA ILE A 136 -4.37 5.34 -22.18
C ILE A 136 -4.78 5.51 -23.65
N GLU A 137 -5.09 6.75 -24.06
CA GLU A 137 -5.45 7.06 -25.45
C GLU A 137 -4.28 6.81 -26.41
N PHE A 138 -3.05 7.21 -25.98
CA PHE A 138 -1.87 7.01 -26.80
C PHE A 138 -1.60 5.53 -27.12
N ILE A 139 -1.66 4.66 -26.10
CA ILE A 139 -1.48 3.21 -26.28
C ILE A 139 -2.61 2.62 -27.11
N ALA A 140 -3.89 3.00 -26.83
CA ALA A 140 -5.05 2.55 -27.59
C ALA A 140 -4.83 2.74 -29.09
N ASN A 141 -4.43 3.96 -29.47
CA ASN A 141 -4.22 4.32 -30.88
C ASN A 141 -2.98 3.67 -31.51
N LYS A 142 -1.89 3.50 -30.74
CA LYS A 142 -0.62 2.93 -31.28
C LYS A 142 -0.67 1.42 -31.43
N GLU A 143 -1.30 0.73 -30.48
CA GLU A 143 -1.34 -0.72 -30.41
C GLU A 143 -2.69 -1.29 -30.88
N ASN A 144 -3.64 -0.42 -31.30
CA ASN A 144 -4.99 -0.79 -31.70
C ASN A 144 -5.70 -1.65 -30.64
N MET A 145 -5.58 -1.23 -29.37
CA MET A 145 -6.17 -1.89 -28.21
C MET A 145 -7.47 -1.24 -27.80
N ASP A 146 -8.44 -2.05 -27.37
CA ASP A 146 -9.62 -1.56 -26.68
C ASP A 146 -9.33 -1.25 -25.20
N ILE A 147 -10.29 -0.62 -24.53
CA ILE A 147 -10.12 -0.21 -23.11
C ILE A 147 -9.89 -1.41 -22.18
N ALA A 148 -10.49 -2.57 -22.44
CA ALA A 148 -10.34 -3.75 -21.61
C ALA A 148 -8.91 -4.33 -21.74
N GLN A 149 -8.37 -4.35 -22.95
CA GLN A 149 -6.99 -4.76 -23.21
C GLN A 149 -6.00 -3.82 -22.53
N ILE A 150 -6.20 -2.51 -22.61
CA ILE A 150 -5.34 -1.53 -21.93
C ILE A 150 -5.42 -1.71 -20.42
N MET A 151 -6.63 -1.85 -19.85
CA MET A 151 -6.77 -2.09 -18.42
C MET A 151 -6.10 -3.41 -17.97
N ASN A 152 -6.04 -4.43 -18.83
CA ASN A 152 -5.25 -5.63 -18.56
C ASN A 152 -3.75 -5.32 -18.50
N VAL A 153 -3.22 -4.55 -19.46
CA VAL A 153 -1.81 -4.11 -19.46
C VAL A 153 -1.49 -3.35 -18.18
N LEU A 154 -2.31 -2.37 -17.79
CA LEU A 154 -2.08 -1.54 -16.61
C LEU A 154 -2.14 -2.34 -15.29
N ASN A 155 -2.96 -3.39 -15.22
CA ASN A 155 -3.13 -4.20 -14.01
C ASN A 155 -2.19 -5.39 -13.91
N LYS A 156 -1.80 -6.02 -15.04
CA LYS A 156 -1.13 -7.33 -15.04
C LYS A 156 0.23 -7.37 -15.75
N GLU A 157 0.52 -6.38 -16.59
CA GLU A 157 1.73 -6.38 -17.43
C GLU A 157 2.64 -5.18 -17.19
N SER A 158 2.32 -4.37 -16.20
CA SER A 158 3.04 -3.15 -15.81
C SER A 158 3.83 -3.34 -14.51
N GLY A 159 4.01 -2.29 -13.75
CA GLY A 159 4.75 -2.34 -12.49
C GLY A 159 6.23 -2.69 -12.67
N VAL A 160 6.85 -3.27 -11.66
CA VAL A 160 8.26 -3.71 -11.76
C VAL A 160 8.42 -4.83 -12.78
N TYR A 161 7.39 -5.66 -12.97
CA TYR A 161 7.34 -6.66 -14.04
C TYR A 161 7.48 -6.02 -15.43
N GLY A 162 6.66 -5.01 -15.72
CA GLY A 162 6.71 -4.30 -17.00
C GLY A 162 8.04 -3.55 -17.20
N LEU A 163 8.51 -2.83 -16.18
CA LEU A 163 9.76 -2.08 -16.20
C LEU A 163 10.99 -2.96 -16.41
N SER A 164 10.97 -4.18 -15.86
CA SER A 164 12.05 -5.17 -16.03
C SER A 164 11.97 -5.94 -17.34
N LYS A 165 11.20 -5.49 -18.34
CA LYS A 165 10.90 -6.20 -19.58
C LYS A 165 10.27 -7.58 -19.37
N ARG A 166 9.34 -7.66 -18.41
CA ARG A 166 8.63 -8.88 -18.05
C ARG A 166 9.52 -9.99 -17.50
N LEU A 167 10.64 -9.61 -16.85
CA LEU A 167 11.55 -10.56 -16.23
C LEU A 167 10.86 -11.26 -15.05
N SER A 168 10.45 -10.50 -14.04
CA SER A 168 9.77 -11.00 -12.86
C SER A 168 9.03 -9.87 -12.12
N SER A 169 7.99 -10.22 -11.35
CA SER A 169 7.40 -9.35 -10.34
C SER A 169 7.96 -9.63 -8.93
N ASP A 170 8.79 -10.64 -8.78
CA ASP A 170 9.45 -10.99 -7.53
C ASP A 170 10.74 -10.19 -7.36
N PHE A 171 10.84 -9.46 -6.27
CA PHE A 171 12.00 -8.61 -5.99
C PHE A 171 13.30 -9.42 -5.82
N ARG A 172 13.22 -10.67 -5.37
CA ARG A 172 14.39 -11.57 -5.25
C ARG A 172 15.02 -11.85 -6.61
N ASP A 173 14.19 -12.10 -7.61
CA ASP A 173 14.66 -12.32 -9.00
C ASP A 173 15.22 -11.04 -9.60
N LEU A 174 14.59 -9.89 -9.31
CA LEU A 174 15.03 -8.59 -9.79
C LEU A 174 16.41 -8.22 -9.22
N TRP A 175 16.63 -8.42 -7.90
CA TRP A 175 17.93 -8.18 -7.28
C TRP A 175 19.03 -9.10 -7.83
N LYS A 176 18.70 -10.38 -8.03
CA LYS A 176 19.65 -11.31 -8.66
C LYS A 176 20.02 -10.86 -10.06
N ALA A 177 19.06 -10.47 -10.87
CA ALA A 177 19.30 -10.00 -12.22
C ALA A 177 20.09 -8.68 -12.25
N GLU A 178 19.85 -7.79 -11.30
CA GLU A 178 20.60 -6.53 -11.14
C GLU A 178 22.08 -6.81 -10.80
N GLU A 179 22.35 -7.73 -9.88
CA GLU A 179 23.70 -8.19 -9.51
C GLU A 179 24.43 -8.81 -10.73
N GLU A 180 23.70 -9.42 -11.65
CA GLU A 180 24.20 -9.96 -12.93
C GLU A 180 24.35 -8.88 -14.03
N GLY A 181 24.08 -7.61 -13.71
CA GLY A 181 24.24 -6.47 -14.61
C GLY A 181 23.01 -6.19 -15.50
N ASN A 182 21.82 -6.73 -15.16
CA ASN A 182 20.61 -6.44 -15.91
C ASN A 182 20.09 -5.02 -15.60
N ARG A 183 20.30 -4.10 -16.54
CA ARG A 183 19.90 -2.69 -16.40
C ARG A 183 18.38 -2.49 -16.20
N TYR A 184 17.54 -3.37 -16.74
CA TYR A 184 16.09 -3.22 -16.64
C TYR A 184 15.57 -3.62 -15.24
N ALA A 185 16.23 -4.60 -14.62
CA ALA A 185 16.00 -4.94 -13.23
C ALA A 185 16.41 -3.77 -12.31
N ALA A 186 17.58 -3.19 -12.53
CA ALA A 186 18.04 -2.00 -11.79
C ALA A 186 17.05 -0.84 -11.91
N ILE A 187 16.62 -0.48 -13.13
CA ILE A 187 15.64 0.58 -13.37
C ILE A 187 14.33 0.29 -12.63
N ALA A 188 13.84 -0.96 -12.66
CA ALA A 188 12.58 -1.33 -12.00
C ALA A 188 12.67 -1.13 -10.48
N LEU A 189 13.77 -1.58 -9.85
CA LEU A 189 14.03 -1.45 -8.41
C LEU A 189 14.20 0.02 -7.98
N GLU A 190 15.02 0.78 -8.71
CA GLU A 190 15.24 2.20 -8.46
C GLU A 190 13.94 3.01 -8.59
N THR A 191 13.16 2.77 -9.66
CA THR A 191 11.90 3.45 -9.90
C THR A 191 10.89 3.14 -8.80
N PHE A 192 10.81 1.90 -8.33
CA PHE A 192 9.96 1.50 -7.22
C PHE A 192 10.34 2.24 -5.93
N CYS A 193 11.61 2.20 -5.52
CA CYS A 193 12.09 2.88 -4.31
C CYS A 193 11.85 4.39 -4.38
N TYR A 194 12.15 5.01 -5.52
CA TYR A 194 11.91 6.43 -5.74
C TYR A 194 10.43 6.80 -5.64
N ASN A 195 9.55 6.00 -6.25
CA ASN A 195 8.11 6.23 -6.21
C ASN A 195 7.55 6.13 -4.77
N VAL A 196 7.96 5.11 -3.99
CA VAL A 196 7.61 5.00 -2.57
C VAL A 196 8.08 6.23 -1.78
N SER A 197 9.32 6.67 -2.00
CA SER A 197 9.90 7.84 -1.32
C SER A 197 9.13 9.13 -1.62
N LYS A 198 8.66 9.32 -2.87
CA LYS A 198 7.81 10.46 -3.24
C LYS A 198 6.49 10.45 -2.48
N TYR A 199 5.85 9.30 -2.35
CA TYR A 199 4.61 9.16 -1.57
C TYR A 199 4.83 9.43 -0.08
N ILE A 200 5.94 8.96 0.50
CA ILE A 200 6.33 9.33 1.87
C ILE A 200 6.44 10.84 2.01
N GLY A 201 7.16 11.50 1.10
CA GLY A 201 7.30 12.97 1.10
C GLY A 201 5.97 13.70 1.02
N SER A 202 5.04 13.24 0.16
CA SER A 202 3.70 13.83 0.04
C SER A 202 2.89 13.69 1.33
N TYR A 203 3.02 12.57 2.03
CA TYR A 203 2.32 12.34 3.30
C TYR A 203 2.94 13.07 4.48
N VAL A 204 4.25 13.27 4.46
CA VAL A 204 4.90 14.20 5.40
C VAL A 204 4.30 15.59 5.27
N ALA A 205 4.10 16.08 4.05
CA ALA A 205 3.45 17.36 3.79
C ALA A 205 1.97 17.36 4.23
N ALA A 206 1.21 16.30 3.91
CA ALA A 206 -0.21 16.20 4.27
C ALA A 206 -0.44 16.18 5.78
N MET A 207 0.48 15.58 6.55
CA MET A 207 0.41 15.49 8.01
C MET A 207 1.06 16.66 8.74
N ASP A 208 1.81 17.52 8.03
CA ASP A 208 2.68 18.53 8.64
C ASP A 208 3.75 17.89 9.55
N GLY A 209 4.52 16.97 8.98
CA GLY A 209 5.57 16.20 9.64
C GLY A 209 5.24 14.71 9.78
N VAL A 210 6.18 13.97 10.35
CA VAL A 210 6.08 12.51 10.61
C VAL A 210 6.87 12.15 11.85
N ASP A 211 6.35 11.24 12.67
CA ASP A 211 7.02 10.68 13.85
C ASP A 211 7.69 9.34 13.51
N ASP A 212 6.98 8.51 12.76
CA ASP A 212 7.45 7.17 12.40
C ASP A 212 6.97 6.73 11.01
N ILE A 213 7.76 5.86 10.40
CA ILE A 213 7.48 5.20 9.13
C ILE A 213 7.60 3.70 9.35
N VAL A 214 6.58 2.94 8.96
CA VAL A 214 6.52 1.50 9.19
C VAL A 214 6.49 0.76 7.87
N PHE A 215 7.37 -0.22 7.72
CA PHE A 215 7.40 -1.15 6.60
C PHE A 215 6.72 -2.46 6.98
N THR A 216 5.82 -2.94 6.11
CA THR A 216 5.06 -4.16 6.32
C THR A 216 4.76 -4.87 5.00
N ALA A 217 4.18 -6.04 5.05
CA ALA A 217 3.94 -6.95 3.94
C ALA A 217 5.23 -7.51 3.31
N GLY A 218 5.08 -8.45 2.38
CA GLY A 218 6.16 -9.33 1.93
C GLY A 218 7.48 -8.65 1.56
N VAL A 219 7.44 -7.57 0.78
CA VAL A 219 8.63 -6.78 0.39
C VAL A 219 9.09 -5.90 1.56
N GLY A 220 8.13 -5.19 2.21
CA GLY A 220 8.44 -4.30 3.33
C GLY A 220 9.09 -5.02 4.50
N GLU A 221 8.64 -6.23 4.83
CA GLU A 221 9.16 -7.04 5.93
C GLU A 221 10.48 -7.73 5.63
N ASN A 222 10.68 -8.19 4.39
CA ASN A 222 11.75 -9.12 4.07
C ASN A 222 12.86 -8.56 3.19
N ASP A 223 12.66 -7.40 2.54
CA ASP A 223 13.65 -6.83 1.64
C ASP A 223 14.34 -5.59 2.23
N TYR A 224 15.50 -5.83 2.87
CA TYR A 224 16.30 -4.76 3.47
C TYR A 224 16.87 -3.80 2.42
N ARG A 225 17.12 -4.25 1.18
CA ARG A 225 17.67 -3.43 0.09
C ARG A 225 16.63 -2.42 -0.39
N VAL A 226 15.37 -2.84 -0.51
CA VAL A 226 14.26 -1.92 -0.81
C VAL A 226 14.11 -0.87 0.28
N ARG A 227 14.15 -1.27 1.57
CA ARG A 227 14.06 -0.31 2.68
C ARG A 227 15.23 0.68 2.68
N GLU A 228 16.47 0.22 2.43
CA GLU A 228 17.65 1.09 2.29
C GLU A 228 17.54 2.00 1.06
N GLY A 229 17.06 1.49 -0.08
CA GLY A 229 16.82 2.29 -1.29
C GLY A 229 15.80 3.40 -1.09
N ILE A 230 14.73 3.13 -0.31
CA ILE A 230 13.75 4.14 0.09
C ILE A 230 14.40 5.14 1.04
N TYR A 231 15.09 4.66 2.08
CA TYR A 231 15.78 5.50 3.08
C TYR A 231 16.72 6.52 2.43
N ASN A 232 17.51 6.12 1.45
CA ASN A 232 18.45 7.00 0.76
C ASN A 232 17.81 8.25 0.13
N ASN A 233 16.51 8.20 -0.15
CA ASN A 233 15.76 9.34 -0.70
C ASN A 233 15.06 10.20 0.38
N ILE A 234 14.98 9.72 1.63
CA ILE A 234 14.24 10.39 2.72
C ILE A 234 15.10 10.69 3.96
N GLU A 235 16.41 10.50 3.87
CA GLU A 235 17.36 10.77 4.95
C GLU A 235 17.25 12.21 5.50
N TYR A 236 16.91 13.17 4.64
CA TYR A 236 16.70 14.57 4.99
C TYR A 236 15.60 14.80 6.04
N LEU A 237 14.74 13.82 6.30
CA LEU A 237 13.75 13.85 7.38
C LEU A 237 14.39 13.72 8.77
N GLY A 238 15.71 13.56 8.86
CA GLY A 238 16.45 13.36 10.08
C GLY A 238 16.40 11.91 10.57
N ILE A 239 16.22 10.99 9.63
CA ILE A 239 16.29 9.55 9.88
C ILE A 239 17.76 9.11 9.95
N LYS A 240 18.04 8.21 10.87
CA LYS A 240 19.34 7.54 10.97
C LYS A 240 19.11 6.03 10.95
N LEU A 241 19.43 5.40 9.83
CA LEU A 241 19.23 3.96 9.64
C LEU A 241 20.24 3.16 10.46
N ASP A 242 19.77 2.17 11.21
CA ASP A 242 20.59 1.11 11.78
C ASP A 242 20.70 -0.02 10.73
N LYS A 243 21.86 -0.12 10.08
CA LYS A 243 22.08 -1.07 8.99
C LYS A 243 22.02 -2.53 9.44
N GLU A 244 22.47 -2.84 10.64
CA GLU A 244 22.43 -4.21 11.18
C GLU A 244 20.98 -4.61 11.50
N ALA A 245 20.25 -3.74 12.18
CA ALA A 245 18.85 -3.95 12.47
C ALA A 245 18.02 -4.05 11.16
N ASN A 246 18.36 -3.25 10.13
CA ASN A 246 17.67 -3.31 8.84
C ASN A 246 17.82 -4.65 8.09
N MET A 247 18.85 -5.44 8.37
CA MET A 247 19.03 -6.76 7.77
C MET A 247 18.07 -7.83 8.29
N LYS A 248 17.40 -7.57 9.41
CA LYS A 248 16.42 -8.49 9.99
C LYS A 248 15.17 -8.62 9.11
N ARG A 249 14.52 -9.78 9.18
CA ARG A 249 13.41 -10.18 8.30
C ARG A 249 12.29 -10.84 9.09
N GLY A 250 11.03 -10.52 8.74
CA GLY A 250 9.86 -11.22 9.26
C GLY A 250 9.64 -11.10 10.78
N GLU A 251 10.28 -10.13 11.43
CA GLU A 251 10.10 -9.86 12.87
C GLU A 251 9.85 -8.38 13.13
N GLU A 252 9.24 -8.08 14.26
CA GLU A 252 9.08 -6.69 14.72
C GLU A 252 10.46 -6.13 15.13
N VAL A 253 10.90 -5.06 14.46
CA VAL A 253 12.17 -4.44 14.74
C VAL A 253 12.17 -2.95 14.44
N MET A 254 12.78 -2.17 15.32
CA MET A 254 13.15 -0.78 15.02
C MET A 254 14.46 -0.80 14.23
N ILE A 255 14.40 -0.26 13.02
CA ILE A 255 15.53 -0.21 12.09
C ILE A 255 16.18 1.18 11.99
N SER A 256 15.84 2.07 12.91
CA SER A 256 16.49 3.36 13.09
C SER A 256 17.24 3.42 14.43
N THR A 257 18.31 4.22 14.48
CA THR A 257 19.07 4.42 15.72
C THR A 257 18.23 5.14 16.79
N PRO A 258 18.57 5.01 18.09
CA PRO A 258 17.83 5.66 19.16
C PRO A 258 17.74 7.18 19.05
N ASP A 259 18.74 7.82 18.47
CA ASP A 259 18.82 9.28 18.27
C ASP A 259 18.24 9.75 16.93
N SER A 260 17.66 8.84 16.14
CA SER A 260 16.92 9.20 14.94
C SER A 260 15.70 10.04 15.29
N ARG A 261 15.52 11.16 14.56
CA ARG A 261 14.37 12.04 14.76
C ARG A 261 13.06 11.37 14.36
N VAL A 262 13.02 10.76 13.19
CA VAL A 262 11.90 9.95 12.70
C VAL A 262 12.27 8.50 12.88
N LYS A 263 11.37 7.69 13.45
CA LYS A 263 11.61 6.28 13.67
C LYS A 263 11.26 5.47 12.44
N LEU A 264 12.08 4.46 12.14
CA LEU A 264 11.77 3.45 11.14
C LEU A 264 11.53 2.12 11.83
N LEU A 265 10.43 1.46 11.47
CA LEU A 265 10.06 0.15 12.01
C LEU A 265 9.76 -0.83 10.88
N VAL A 266 10.01 -2.09 11.15
CA VAL A 266 9.43 -3.23 10.42
C VAL A 266 8.45 -3.90 11.35
N ILE A 267 7.21 -4.05 10.91
CA ILE A 267 6.15 -4.71 11.67
C ILE A 267 5.43 -5.68 10.72
N PRO A 268 5.57 -6.99 10.91
CA PRO A 268 4.82 -7.97 10.13
C PRO A 268 3.33 -7.74 10.28
N THR A 269 2.62 -7.70 9.13
CA THR A 269 1.17 -7.62 9.17
C THR A 269 0.60 -8.94 9.68
N ASN A 270 -0.42 -8.84 10.53
CA ASN A 270 -1.15 -10.00 11.04
C ASN A 270 -2.65 -9.72 10.93
N GLU A 271 -3.15 -9.84 9.71
CA GLU A 271 -4.56 -9.56 9.41
C GLU A 271 -5.51 -10.55 10.09
N GLU A 272 -5.08 -11.81 10.27
CA GLU A 272 -5.87 -12.82 10.98
C GLU A 272 -6.04 -12.46 12.45
N LEU A 273 -4.97 -12.02 13.12
CA LEU A 273 -5.04 -11.53 14.50
C LEU A 273 -5.89 -10.25 14.57
N ALA A 274 -5.70 -9.32 13.65
CA ALA A 274 -6.50 -8.10 13.58
C ALA A 274 -8.01 -8.41 13.49
N LEU A 275 -8.38 -9.38 12.64
CA LEU A 275 -9.77 -9.84 12.50
C LEU A 275 -10.28 -10.51 13.78
N SER A 276 -9.46 -11.31 14.47
CA SER A 276 -9.86 -11.94 15.73
C SER A 276 -10.09 -10.94 16.86
N LEU A 277 -9.31 -9.86 16.91
CA LEU A 277 -9.42 -8.81 17.93
C LEU A 277 -10.69 -7.95 17.77
N ILE A 278 -11.25 -7.82 16.57
CA ILE A 278 -12.52 -7.10 16.34
C ILE A 278 -13.65 -7.77 17.14
N HIS A 279 -13.68 -9.08 17.24
CA HIS A 279 -14.68 -9.81 18.04
C HIS A 279 -14.55 -9.63 19.55
N ILE A 280 -13.37 -9.19 20.04
CA ILE A 280 -13.08 -9.04 21.47
C ILE A 280 -13.40 -7.61 21.94
N SER A 281 -13.24 -6.63 21.06
CA SER A 281 -13.36 -5.19 21.41
C SER A 281 -14.73 -4.59 21.12
N GLU A 282 -15.56 -5.22 20.30
CA GLU A 282 -16.94 -4.79 19.98
C GLU A 282 -17.90 -5.95 20.21
N PRO A 283 -18.57 -6.01 21.40
CA PRO A 283 -19.58 -7.02 21.70
C PRO A 283 -20.87 -6.83 20.90
#